data_684e25f78e6cf12d26ea3998fc0057d6
#
_entry.id   684e25f78e6cf12d26ea3998fc0057d6
#
_cell.length_a   1.000
_cell.length_b   1.000
_cell.length_c   1.000
_cell.angle_alpha   90.00
_cell.angle_beta   90.00
_cell.angle_gamma   90.00
#
_symmetry.space_group_name_H-M   'P 1'
#
loop_
_entity.id
_entity.type
_entity.pdbx_description
1 polymer ?
#
loop_
_entity_poly.entity_id
_entity_poly.type
_entity_poly.pdbx_seq_one_letter_code
_entity_poly.pdbx_strand_id
1 'polypeptide(L)'
;MDLMNYDDVVKHLKKTNRVPNLLMGNGFSISYNPSIFSYNALSSFIDSTNDKDLKTLFHVIKTSNFEQIMKEIDLFIKLIEAFDNQSDIKERLKVLSDKLKTLLIEAVENSHPEHVFSIPQNKIDSCSDFLKYFTESKGKIFSTNYDLLLYWVLMRSNNQNCFDGFGRDKEDGQKFIPSEEADYSELRWGKHKEKQNIFYLHGALHLFDMLNEIVKQEYDGKNYLMEQVQKLMNKGTYPIFVTAGNGDEKLNHIKHNYYLAYCYDSLCNISGSLITYGFNFGEYDEHIIKAINKAAGQDITKKLWSVYIGVYSEDDKKHIESIESKFKCKVHIFDSKTAKIWDNI
;
A
#
# COMPACT_ATOMS: atom_id res chain seq x y z
N MET A 1 23.95 -3.37 -14.31
CA MET A 1 23.18 -2.34 -15.07
C MET A 1 23.72 -0.94 -14.75
N ASP A 2 23.70 -0.03 -15.72
CA ASP A 2 24.06 1.37 -15.46
C ASP A 2 22.94 2.04 -14.68
N LEU A 3 23.31 2.79 -13.64
CA LEU A 3 22.38 3.49 -12.76
C LEU A 3 21.97 4.82 -13.41
N MET A 4 20.68 5.01 -13.62
CA MET A 4 20.10 6.24 -14.18
C MET A 4 19.71 7.20 -13.05
N ASN A 5 19.57 8.50 -13.37
CA ASN A 5 18.88 9.45 -12.52
C ASN A 5 17.36 9.41 -12.82
N TYR A 6 16.53 9.83 -11.88
CA TYR A 6 15.08 9.91 -12.07
C TYR A 6 14.70 10.82 -13.26
N ASP A 7 15.38 11.96 -13.41
CA ASP A 7 15.15 12.87 -14.55
C ASP A 7 15.44 12.21 -15.90
N ASP A 8 16.44 11.34 -15.97
CA ASP A 8 16.75 10.61 -17.19
C ASP A 8 15.66 9.60 -17.54
N VAL A 9 15.08 8.95 -16.51
CA VAL A 9 13.90 8.09 -16.67
C VAL A 9 12.74 8.89 -17.26
N VAL A 10 12.41 10.04 -16.65
CA VAL A 10 11.33 10.93 -17.11
C VAL A 10 11.57 11.40 -18.55
N LYS A 11 12.79 11.86 -18.88
CA LYS A 11 13.17 12.28 -20.24
C LYS A 11 13.00 11.13 -21.25
N HIS A 12 13.43 9.92 -20.86
CA HIS A 12 13.31 8.76 -21.73
C HIS A 12 11.85 8.39 -22.01
N LEU A 13 10.98 8.41 -20.99
CA LEU A 13 9.57 8.11 -21.15
C LEU A 13 8.85 9.16 -22.00
N LYS A 14 9.15 10.45 -21.79
CA LYS A 14 8.63 11.53 -22.65
C LYS A 14 9.07 11.36 -24.11
N LYS A 15 10.36 11.08 -24.35
CA LYS A 15 10.90 10.87 -25.71
C LYS A 15 10.25 9.69 -26.42
N THR A 16 9.92 8.63 -25.68
CA THR A 16 9.30 7.42 -26.25
C THR A 16 7.78 7.46 -26.22
N ASN A 17 7.17 8.55 -25.75
CA ASN A 17 5.73 8.74 -25.61
C ASN A 17 5.04 7.58 -24.88
N ARG A 18 5.64 7.11 -23.79
CA ARG A 18 5.11 6.01 -22.97
C ARG A 18 4.38 6.55 -21.77
N VAL A 19 3.20 6.00 -21.50
CA VAL A 19 2.43 6.32 -20.30
C VAL A 19 3.23 5.85 -19.07
N PRO A 20 3.57 6.75 -18.13
CA PRO A 20 4.24 6.38 -16.88
C PRO A 20 3.22 5.91 -15.86
N ASN A 21 3.40 4.72 -15.30
CA ASN A 21 2.68 4.26 -14.12
C ASN A 21 3.64 4.23 -12.93
N LEU A 22 3.12 4.31 -11.71
CA LEU A 22 3.89 4.31 -10.47
C LEU A 22 3.47 3.15 -9.57
N LEU A 23 4.44 2.44 -9.01
CA LEU A 23 4.24 1.52 -7.89
C LEU A 23 5.09 1.99 -6.71
N MET A 24 4.44 2.25 -5.59
CA MET A 24 5.11 2.67 -4.35
C MET A 24 5.06 1.55 -3.31
N GLY A 25 6.19 1.36 -2.63
CA GLY A 25 6.29 0.51 -1.46
C GLY A 25 6.75 1.29 -0.23
N ASN A 26 7.09 0.57 0.83
CA ASN A 26 7.39 1.13 2.14
C ASN A 26 8.51 2.19 2.12
N GLY A 27 9.45 2.12 1.20
CA GLY A 27 10.50 3.14 1.03
C GLY A 27 9.97 4.53 0.71
N PHE A 28 8.73 4.66 0.20
CA PHE A 28 8.06 5.95 0.05
C PHE A 28 7.82 6.61 1.41
N SER A 29 7.31 5.86 2.36
CA SER A 29 7.03 6.36 3.71
C SER A 29 8.31 6.50 4.54
N ILE A 30 9.26 5.57 4.41
CA ILE A 30 10.59 5.67 5.03
C ILE A 30 11.34 6.94 4.56
N SER A 31 11.22 7.31 3.29
CA SER A 31 11.87 8.51 2.76
C SER A 31 11.26 9.82 3.30
N TYR A 32 10.00 9.78 3.76
CA TYR A 32 9.39 10.88 4.52
C TYR A 32 9.98 10.99 5.92
N ASN A 33 10.00 9.88 6.66
CA ASN A 33 10.59 9.81 8.00
C ASN A 33 11.05 8.36 8.31
N PRO A 34 12.36 8.10 8.31
CA PRO A 34 12.91 6.76 8.57
C PRO A 34 12.59 6.23 9.96
N SER A 35 12.42 7.11 10.97
CA SER A 35 12.14 6.69 12.35
C SER A 35 10.71 6.17 12.53
N ILE A 36 9.80 6.54 11.61
CA ILE A 36 8.37 6.28 11.71
C ILE A 36 8.00 4.97 11.01
N PHE A 37 8.51 4.74 9.80
CA PHE A 37 7.99 3.69 8.92
C PHE A 37 8.96 2.52 8.69
N SER A 38 10.04 2.42 9.47
CA SER A 38 10.94 1.27 9.36
C SER A 38 10.39 0.04 10.09
N TYR A 39 10.72 -1.16 9.58
CA TYR A 39 10.46 -2.41 10.33
C TYR A 39 11.09 -2.40 11.72
N ASN A 40 12.19 -1.66 11.91
CA ASN A 40 12.84 -1.50 13.21
C ASN A 40 12.01 -0.66 14.18
N ALA A 41 11.26 0.35 13.71
CA ALA A 41 10.34 1.10 14.57
C ALA A 41 9.23 0.19 15.11
N LEU A 42 8.72 -0.71 14.28
CA LEU A 42 7.73 -1.71 14.66
C LEU A 42 8.29 -2.73 15.67
N SER A 43 9.53 -3.18 15.49
CA SER A 43 10.22 -4.07 16.42
C SER A 43 10.43 -3.39 17.80
N SER A 44 10.88 -2.14 17.78
CA SER A 44 11.07 -1.35 19.01
C SER A 44 9.75 -1.13 19.76
N PHE A 45 8.64 -0.98 19.03
CA PHE A 45 7.31 -0.87 19.63
C PHE A 45 6.92 -2.16 20.36
N ILE A 46 7.16 -3.34 19.75
CA ILE A 46 6.91 -4.64 20.38
C ILE A 46 7.80 -4.85 21.61
N ASP A 47 9.07 -4.47 21.52
CA ASP A 47 9.98 -4.55 22.67
C ASP A 47 9.51 -3.71 23.86
N SER A 48 8.80 -2.61 23.57
CA SER A 48 8.18 -1.76 24.59
C SER A 48 6.90 -2.34 25.19
N THR A 49 6.25 -3.31 24.54
CA THR A 49 5.04 -3.95 25.10
C THR A 49 5.38 -4.80 26.32
N ASN A 50 4.43 -4.93 27.24
CA ASN A 50 4.55 -5.83 28.38
C ASN A 50 3.99 -7.25 28.10
N ASP A 51 3.61 -7.55 26.86
CA ASP A 51 3.03 -8.84 26.49
C ASP A 51 4.13 -9.90 26.28
N LYS A 52 4.20 -10.83 27.26
CA LYS A 52 5.20 -11.90 27.25
C LYS A 52 4.99 -12.91 26.11
N ASP A 53 3.75 -13.19 25.75
CA ASP A 53 3.42 -14.17 24.72
C ASP A 53 3.85 -13.63 23.34
N LEU A 54 3.61 -12.34 23.07
CA LEU A 54 4.09 -11.67 21.85
C LEU A 54 5.62 -11.66 21.78
N LYS A 55 6.30 -11.24 22.85
CA LYS A 55 7.78 -11.28 22.90
C LYS A 55 8.32 -12.68 22.65
N THR A 56 7.69 -13.69 23.23
CA THR A 56 8.07 -15.09 23.02
C THR A 56 7.90 -15.47 21.55
N LEU A 57 6.81 -15.05 20.90
CA LEU A 57 6.53 -15.32 19.51
C LEU A 57 7.63 -14.74 18.58
N PHE A 58 7.97 -13.45 18.75
CA PHE A 58 9.03 -12.81 17.98
C PHE A 58 10.39 -13.45 18.22
N HIS A 59 10.68 -13.85 19.47
CA HIS A 59 11.93 -14.53 19.84
C HIS A 59 12.05 -15.92 19.20
N VAL A 60 10.94 -16.69 19.16
CA VAL A 60 10.92 -18.04 18.59
C VAL A 60 11.05 -18.01 17.09
N ILE A 61 10.28 -17.14 16.41
CA ILE A 61 10.30 -17.03 14.96
C ILE A 61 11.56 -16.30 14.44
N LYS A 62 12.23 -15.55 15.31
CA LYS A 62 13.48 -14.83 15.02
C LYS A 62 13.39 -13.87 13.84
N THR A 63 12.29 -13.17 13.72
CA THR A 63 12.07 -12.17 12.67
C THR A 63 11.36 -10.95 13.25
N SER A 64 11.63 -9.79 12.70
CA SER A 64 10.85 -8.57 12.94
C SER A 64 9.80 -8.32 11.85
N ASN A 65 9.68 -9.23 10.88
CA ASN A 65 8.70 -9.13 9.81
C ASN A 65 7.34 -9.62 10.30
N PHE A 66 6.40 -8.70 10.51
CA PHE A 66 5.04 -8.99 10.96
C PHE A 66 4.27 -9.92 10.03
N GLU A 67 4.46 -9.76 8.71
CA GLU A 67 3.79 -10.61 7.72
C GLU A 67 4.24 -12.06 7.86
N GLN A 68 5.53 -12.27 8.10
CA GLN A 68 6.07 -13.61 8.34
C GLN A 68 5.52 -14.20 9.64
N ILE A 69 5.50 -13.44 10.71
CA ILE A 69 4.98 -13.90 12.01
C ILE A 69 3.50 -14.28 11.90
N MET A 70 2.69 -13.45 11.26
CA MET A 70 1.27 -13.75 11.02
C MET A 70 1.09 -15.05 10.24
N LYS A 71 1.90 -15.26 9.20
CA LYS A 71 1.89 -16.49 8.40
C LYS A 71 2.22 -17.72 9.24
N GLU A 72 3.26 -17.63 10.05
CA GLU A 72 3.66 -18.75 10.92
C GLU A 72 2.55 -19.09 11.93
N ILE A 73 1.93 -18.06 12.54
CA ILE A 73 0.78 -18.28 13.45
C ILE A 73 -0.37 -18.98 12.71
N ASP A 74 -0.75 -18.50 11.53
CA ASP A 74 -1.83 -19.07 10.74
C ASP A 74 -1.53 -20.54 10.36
N LEU A 75 -0.27 -20.83 10.02
CA LEU A 75 0.16 -22.19 9.75
C LEU A 75 0.04 -23.08 10.99
N PHE A 76 0.51 -22.61 12.16
CA PHE A 76 0.38 -23.36 13.41
C PHE A 76 -1.08 -23.62 13.79
N ILE A 77 -1.96 -22.64 13.62
CA ILE A 77 -3.40 -22.80 13.85
C ILE A 77 -3.96 -23.90 12.95
N LYS A 78 -3.65 -23.87 11.65
CA LYS A 78 -4.10 -24.89 10.68
C LYS A 78 -3.56 -26.29 11.00
N LEU A 79 -2.30 -26.39 11.45
CA LEU A 79 -1.71 -27.67 11.85
C LEU A 79 -2.41 -28.23 13.10
N ILE A 80 -2.67 -27.41 14.10
CA ILE A 80 -3.40 -27.83 15.30
C ILE A 80 -4.82 -28.26 14.92
N GLU A 81 -5.51 -27.52 14.04
CA GLU A 81 -6.84 -27.89 13.54
C GLU A 81 -6.85 -29.25 12.82
N ALA A 82 -5.77 -29.57 12.11
CA ALA A 82 -5.65 -30.81 11.38
C ALA A 82 -5.35 -32.03 12.29
N PHE A 83 -4.64 -31.83 13.40
CA PHE A 83 -4.14 -32.90 14.24
C PHE A 83 -4.77 -32.97 15.64
N ASP A 84 -5.24 -31.85 16.19
CA ASP A 84 -5.83 -31.75 17.52
C ASP A 84 -6.84 -30.61 17.63
N ASN A 85 -8.12 -30.94 17.45
CA ASN A 85 -9.22 -29.97 17.44
C ASN A 85 -9.57 -29.36 18.82
N GLN A 86 -8.95 -29.80 19.93
CA GLN A 86 -9.32 -29.39 21.31
C GLN A 86 -8.20 -28.66 22.06
N SER A 87 -7.21 -28.15 21.38
CA SER A 87 -6.03 -27.57 22.00
C SER A 87 -6.27 -26.13 22.49
N ASP A 88 -6.05 -25.88 23.79
CA ASP A 88 -5.97 -24.54 24.39
C ASP A 88 -4.92 -23.65 23.70
N ILE A 89 -3.91 -24.28 23.07
CA ILE A 89 -2.86 -23.60 22.31
C ILE A 89 -3.46 -22.89 21.08
N LYS A 90 -4.42 -23.53 20.42
CA LYS A 90 -5.10 -22.93 19.24
C LYS A 90 -5.79 -21.61 19.60
N GLU A 91 -6.54 -21.62 20.69
CA GLU A 91 -7.25 -20.39 21.13
C GLU A 91 -6.25 -19.30 21.57
N ARG A 92 -5.16 -19.66 22.23
CA ARG A 92 -4.08 -18.71 22.54
C ARG A 92 -3.42 -18.14 21.30
N LEU A 93 -3.17 -18.93 20.26
CA LEU A 93 -2.60 -18.48 18.99
C LEU A 93 -3.56 -17.54 18.24
N LYS A 94 -4.86 -17.80 18.26
CA LYS A 94 -5.87 -16.90 17.69
C LYS A 94 -5.87 -15.55 18.38
N VAL A 95 -5.88 -15.56 19.72
CA VAL A 95 -5.79 -14.32 20.52
C VAL A 95 -4.49 -13.57 20.22
N LEU A 96 -3.37 -14.27 20.04
CA LEU A 96 -2.09 -13.65 19.67
C LEU A 96 -2.12 -13.06 18.27
N SER A 97 -2.75 -13.74 17.29
CA SER A 97 -2.94 -13.22 15.95
C SER A 97 -3.74 -11.91 15.95
N ASP A 98 -4.84 -11.87 16.71
CA ASP A 98 -5.66 -10.66 16.80
C ASP A 98 -4.94 -9.52 17.55
N LYS A 99 -4.20 -9.83 18.60
CA LYS A 99 -3.33 -8.86 19.27
C LYS A 99 -2.26 -8.30 18.33
N LEU A 100 -1.67 -9.16 17.50
CA LEU A 100 -0.63 -8.74 16.55
C LEU A 100 -1.20 -7.76 15.51
N LYS A 101 -2.41 -8.02 15.02
CA LYS A 101 -3.13 -7.09 14.13
C LYS A 101 -3.36 -5.75 14.81
N THR A 102 -3.85 -5.77 16.05
CA THR A 102 -4.08 -4.57 16.84
C THR A 102 -2.78 -3.79 17.07
N LEU A 103 -1.70 -4.48 17.43
CA LEU A 103 -0.39 -3.85 17.65
C LEU A 103 0.20 -3.26 16.36
N LEU A 104 0.01 -3.90 15.23
CA LEU A 104 0.42 -3.34 13.93
C LEU A 104 -0.25 -1.99 13.70
N ILE A 105 -1.52 -1.91 14.02
CA ILE A 105 -2.30 -0.68 13.85
C ILE A 105 -1.88 0.38 14.84
N GLU A 106 -1.73 0.03 16.12
CA GLU A 106 -1.20 0.94 17.15
C GLU A 106 0.21 1.44 16.80
N ALA A 107 1.07 0.57 16.25
CA ALA A 107 2.40 0.96 15.81
C ALA A 107 2.36 1.95 14.64
N VAL A 108 1.48 1.74 13.68
CA VAL A 108 1.26 2.68 12.58
C VAL A 108 0.67 3.99 13.12
N GLU A 109 -0.29 3.94 14.04
CA GLU A 109 -0.88 5.12 14.67
C GLU A 109 0.15 5.94 15.45
N ASN A 110 0.93 5.31 16.31
CA ASN A 110 1.95 6.00 17.11
C ASN A 110 3.10 6.54 16.24
N SER A 111 3.31 5.97 15.08
CA SER A 111 4.34 6.37 14.14
C SER A 111 3.81 7.35 13.10
N HIS A 112 2.50 7.41 12.88
CA HIS A 112 1.90 8.34 11.95
C HIS A 112 1.87 9.76 12.54
N PRO A 113 2.02 10.82 11.74
CA PRO A 113 1.68 12.16 12.20
C PRO A 113 0.25 12.19 12.74
N GLU A 114 0.00 12.93 13.83
CA GLU A 114 -1.32 12.95 14.51
C GLU A 114 -2.48 13.21 13.57
N HIS A 115 -2.26 14.10 12.60
CA HIS A 115 -3.27 14.45 11.60
C HIS A 115 -2.63 14.97 10.31
N VAL A 116 -3.43 15.08 9.27
CA VAL A 116 -3.02 15.49 7.92
C VAL A 116 -2.23 16.82 7.89
N PHE A 117 -2.49 17.75 8.81
CA PHE A 117 -1.79 19.04 8.91
C PHE A 117 -0.44 18.97 9.62
N SER A 118 -0.09 17.82 10.22
CA SER A 118 1.25 17.61 10.78
C SER A 118 2.33 17.43 9.70
N ILE A 119 1.92 17.18 8.45
CA ILE A 119 2.86 17.13 7.33
C ILE A 119 3.10 18.56 6.84
N PRO A 120 4.34 19.05 6.80
CA PRO A 120 4.66 20.38 6.28
C PRO A 120 4.17 20.59 4.84
N GLN A 121 3.65 21.79 4.54
CA GLN A 121 3.05 22.08 3.22
C GLN A 121 4.07 21.90 2.08
N ASN A 122 5.31 22.33 2.28
CA ASN A 122 6.36 22.15 1.28
C ASN A 122 6.59 20.69 0.91
N LYS A 123 6.50 19.77 1.87
CA LYS A 123 6.59 18.31 1.60
C LYS A 123 5.37 17.79 0.83
N ILE A 124 4.18 18.28 1.18
CA ILE A 124 2.95 17.99 0.42
C ILE A 124 3.10 18.45 -1.04
N ASP A 125 3.55 19.68 -1.23
CA ASP A 125 3.69 20.27 -2.58
C ASP A 125 4.72 19.49 -3.41
N SER A 126 5.88 19.16 -2.84
CA SER A 126 6.91 18.37 -3.50
C SER A 126 6.39 16.99 -3.92
N CYS A 127 5.76 16.27 -2.99
CA CYS A 127 5.21 14.96 -3.28
C CYS A 127 4.05 15.04 -4.29
N SER A 128 3.19 16.06 -4.19
CA SER A 128 2.12 16.31 -5.15
C SER A 128 2.65 16.51 -6.57
N ASP A 129 3.71 17.31 -6.73
CA ASP A 129 4.33 17.56 -8.04
C ASP A 129 4.94 16.28 -8.63
N PHE A 130 5.56 15.44 -7.80
CA PHE A 130 6.02 14.12 -8.20
C PHE A 130 4.85 13.26 -8.71
N LEU A 131 3.72 13.21 -7.99
CA LEU A 131 2.55 12.42 -8.36
C LEU A 131 1.82 12.94 -9.59
N LYS A 132 1.79 14.27 -9.79
CA LYS A 132 1.17 14.92 -10.98
C LYS A 132 1.74 14.39 -12.29
N TYR A 133 3.04 14.12 -12.34
CA TYR A 133 3.66 13.57 -13.56
C TYR A 133 2.94 12.32 -14.06
N PHE A 134 2.50 11.45 -13.16
CA PHE A 134 1.78 10.21 -13.50
C PHE A 134 0.32 10.47 -13.87
N THR A 135 -0.39 11.22 -13.05
CA THR A 135 -1.84 11.44 -13.22
C THR A 135 -2.16 12.32 -14.43
N GLU A 136 -1.36 13.34 -14.72
CA GLU A 136 -1.50 14.18 -15.90
C GLU A 136 -1.13 13.44 -17.19
N SER A 137 -0.23 12.46 -17.10
CA SER A 137 0.15 11.59 -18.22
C SER A 137 -0.81 10.40 -18.43
N LYS A 138 -1.98 10.40 -17.78
CA LYS A 138 -2.98 9.30 -17.78
C LYS A 138 -2.43 7.98 -17.24
N GLY A 139 -1.40 8.04 -16.41
CA GLY A 139 -0.84 6.90 -15.70
C GLY A 139 -1.65 6.55 -14.46
N LYS A 140 -1.32 5.42 -13.90
CA LYS A 140 -1.92 4.88 -12.68
C LYS A 140 -0.90 4.86 -11.56
N ILE A 141 -1.35 5.08 -10.33
CA ILE A 141 -0.54 5.04 -9.12
C ILE A 141 -1.03 3.87 -8.26
N PHE A 142 -0.11 2.99 -7.91
CA PHE A 142 -0.33 1.83 -7.07
C PHE A 142 0.48 1.96 -5.79
N SER A 143 -0.12 1.64 -4.66
CA SER A 143 0.55 1.60 -3.36
C SER A 143 0.38 0.23 -2.71
N THR A 144 1.46 -0.30 -2.15
CA THR A 144 1.42 -1.47 -1.26
C THR A 144 1.47 -1.06 0.22
N ASN A 145 1.56 0.25 0.51
CA ASN A 145 1.63 0.78 1.85
C ASN A 145 0.27 0.79 2.53
N TYR A 146 0.26 0.47 3.80
CA TYR A 146 -0.95 0.51 4.64
C TYR A 146 -1.22 1.88 5.25
N ASP A 147 -0.18 2.73 5.36
CA ASP A 147 -0.24 4.03 6.00
C ASP A 147 -1.09 5.05 5.22
N LEU A 148 -1.38 6.17 5.87
CA LEU A 148 -2.22 7.23 5.33
C LEU A 148 -1.45 8.30 4.54
N LEU A 149 -0.14 8.18 4.43
CA LEU A 149 0.69 9.26 3.91
C LEU A 149 0.33 9.65 2.47
N LEU A 150 0.16 8.66 1.58
CA LEU A 150 -0.32 8.91 0.23
C LEU A 150 -1.70 9.57 0.22
N TYR A 151 -2.64 9.04 1.00
CA TYR A 151 -3.99 9.58 1.09
C TYR A 151 -3.99 11.04 1.56
N TRP A 152 -3.19 11.36 2.57
CA TRP A 152 -3.09 12.73 3.09
C TRP A 152 -2.42 13.70 2.11
N VAL A 153 -1.41 13.25 1.36
CA VAL A 153 -0.85 14.06 0.27
C VAL A 153 -1.91 14.37 -0.78
N LEU A 154 -2.69 13.36 -1.19
CA LEU A 154 -3.74 13.53 -2.19
C LEU A 154 -4.84 14.49 -1.71
N MET A 155 -5.25 14.41 -0.44
CA MET A 155 -6.25 15.30 0.14
C MET A 155 -5.82 16.77 0.17
N ARG A 156 -4.54 17.04 0.48
CA ARG A 156 -4.01 18.40 0.60
C ARG A 156 -3.44 18.94 -0.70
N SER A 157 -3.29 18.09 -1.70
CA SER A 157 -2.75 18.49 -2.99
C SER A 157 -3.81 19.20 -3.83
N ASN A 158 -3.39 20.13 -4.67
CA ASN A 158 -4.24 20.76 -5.68
C ASN A 158 -4.39 19.85 -6.93
N ASN A 159 -4.10 18.55 -6.84
CA ASN A 159 -4.19 17.62 -7.95
C ASN A 159 -5.61 17.08 -8.09
N GLN A 160 -6.40 17.68 -8.95
CA GLN A 160 -7.79 17.30 -9.22
C GLN A 160 -7.93 16.01 -10.06
N ASN A 161 -6.82 15.43 -10.54
CA ASN A 161 -6.82 14.24 -11.39
C ASN A 161 -6.52 12.94 -10.60
N CYS A 162 -6.74 12.94 -9.30
CA CYS A 162 -6.53 11.77 -8.44
C CYS A 162 -7.87 11.19 -8.01
N PHE A 163 -8.16 9.97 -8.45
CA PHE A 163 -9.41 9.27 -8.17
C PHE A 163 -9.08 7.88 -7.60
N ASP A 164 -9.50 7.61 -6.38
CA ASP A 164 -9.33 6.30 -5.72
C ASP A 164 -10.56 5.39 -5.85
N GLY A 165 -11.55 5.82 -6.62
CA GLY A 165 -12.77 5.06 -6.91
C GLY A 165 -13.89 5.23 -5.89
N PHE A 166 -13.62 5.92 -4.77
CA PHE A 166 -14.63 6.20 -3.74
C PHE A 166 -15.43 7.45 -4.05
N GLY A 167 -16.67 7.47 -3.58
CA GLY A 167 -17.57 8.61 -3.69
C GLY A 167 -18.76 8.45 -2.75
N ARG A 168 -19.52 9.53 -2.58
CA ARG A 168 -20.73 9.55 -1.75
C ARG A 168 -21.95 9.14 -2.55
N ASP A 169 -22.96 8.62 -1.88
CA ASP A 169 -24.28 8.45 -2.46
C ASP A 169 -24.91 9.83 -2.61
N LYS A 170 -25.33 10.14 -3.84
CA LYS A 170 -26.30 11.22 -4.03
C LYS A 170 -27.67 10.60 -3.81
N GLU A 171 -28.48 11.17 -2.92
CA GLU A 171 -29.88 10.85 -2.90
C GLU A 171 -30.48 11.18 -4.28
N ASP A 172 -31.19 10.23 -4.86
CA ASP A 172 -31.77 10.34 -6.19
C ASP A 172 -32.58 11.65 -6.32
N GLY A 173 -32.20 12.50 -7.27
CA GLY A 173 -32.95 13.71 -7.64
C GLY A 173 -32.56 14.98 -6.90
N GLN A 174 -31.69 14.97 -5.90
CA GLN A 174 -31.19 16.21 -5.30
C GLN A 174 -30.07 16.80 -6.20
N LYS A 175 -30.34 18.00 -6.72
CA LYS A 175 -29.25 18.85 -7.22
C LYS A 175 -28.30 19.10 -6.06
N PHE A 176 -26.99 18.99 -6.30
CA PHE A 176 -25.98 19.43 -5.36
C PHE A 176 -26.26 20.92 -5.06
N ILE A 177 -26.92 21.15 -3.95
CA ILE A 177 -26.97 22.47 -3.32
C ILE A 177 -25.73 22.48 -2.46
N PRO A 178 -24.77 23.41 -2.65
CA PRO A 178 -23.74 23.64 -1.66
C PRO A 178 -24.46 23.94 -0.35
N SER A 179 -24.67 22.94 0.49
CA SER A 179 -25.19 23.17 1.82
C SER A 179 -24.07 23.85 2.61
N GLU A 180 -24.42 24.76 3.49
CA GLU A 180 -23.49 25.37 4.44
C GLU A 180 -22.86 24.28 5.35
N GLU A 181 -23.40 23.08 5.35
CA GLU A 181 -22.92 21.89 6.07
C GLU A 181 -22.24 20.93 5.10
N ALA A 182 -21.01 20.50 5.46
CA ALA A 182 -20.28 19.49 4.71
C ALA A 182 -21.02 18.14 4.74
N ASP A 183 -21.09 17.46 3.59
CA ASP A 183 -21.65 16.13 3.51
C ASP A 183 -20.62 15.09 4.04
N TYR A 184 -20.95 14.47 5.17
CA TYR A 184 -20.17 13.41 5.81
C TYR A 184 -20.77 12.01 5.61
N SER A 185 -21.62 11.82 4.60
CA SER A 185 -22.11 10.48 4.25
C SER A 185 -20.95 9.55 3.87
N GLU A 186 -21.17 8.25 4.05
CA GLU A 186 -20.12 7.25 3.81
C GLU A 186 -19.55 7.31 2.40
N LEU A 187 -18.22 7.24 2.30
CA LEU A 187 -17.50 7.10 1.03
C LEU A 187 -17.47 5.63 0.64
N ARG A 188 -18.16 5.26 -0.44
CA ARG A 188 -18.29 3.89 -0.94
C ARG A 188 -17.50 3.71 -2.22
N TRP A 189 -16.78 2.60 -2.31
CA TRP A 189 -16.06 2.25 -3.52
C TRP A 189 -17.01 1.86 -4.66
N GLY A 190 -16.64 2.23 -5.87
CA GLY A 190 -17.42 1.95 -7.08
C GLY A 190 -18.06 3.19 -7.69
N LYS A 191 -18.32 4.23 -6.90
CA LYS A 191 -18.95 5.46 -7.39
C LYS A 191 -18.14 6.18 -8.48
N HIS A 192 -16.80 6.15 -8.34
CA HIS A 192 -15.87 6.76 -9.29
C HIS A 192 -14.89 5.74 -9.90
N LYS A 193 -15.27 4.46 -9.93
CA LYS A 193 -14.47 3.35 -10.43
C LYS A 193 -13.96 3.58 -11.87
N GLU A 194 -14.79 4.14 -12.73
CA GLU A 194 -14.44 4.41 -14.14
C GLU A 194 -13.27 5.39 -14.31
N LYS A 195 -13.08 6.29 -13.33
CA LYS A 195 -12.02 7.30 -13.34
C LYS A 195 -10.83 6.90 -12.47
N GLN A 196 -10.91 5.76 -11.75
CA GLN A 196 -9.93 5.36 -10.76
C GLN A 196 -8.54 5.24 -11.37
N ASN A 197 -7.59 5.96 -10.76
CA ASN A 197 -6.17 5.94 -11.10
C ASN A 197 -5.24 5.81 -9.88
N ILE A 198 -5.81 5.77 -8.67
CA ILE A 198 -5.11 5.50 -7.40
C ILE A 198 -5.60 4.16 -6.86
N PHE A 199 -4.66 3.24 -6.54
CA PHE A 199 -4.96 1.86 -6.17
C PHE A 199 -4.16 1.44 -4.94
N TYR A 200 -4.84 0.96 -3.90
CA TYR A 200 -4.23 0.38 -2.70
C TYR A 200 -4.20 -1.14 -2.83
N LEU A 201 -3.10 -1.69 -3.36
CA LEU A 201 -2.97 -3.12 -3.73
C LEU A 201 -3.07 -4.07 -2.54
N HIS A 202 -2.61 -3.63 -1.37
CA HIS A 202 -2.64 -4.40 -0.14
C HIS A 202 -3.65 -3.86 0.89
N GLY A 203 -4.55 -2.99 0.45
CA GLY A 203 -5.45 -2.26 1.34
C GLY A 203 -4.78 -1.04 1.97
N ALA A 204 -5.44 -0.45 2.96
CA ALA A 204 -4.92 0.70 3.72
C ALA A 204 -5.73 0.91 5.01
N LEU A 205 -5.16 1.62 5.99
CA LEU A 205 -5.74 1.89 7.31
C LEU A 205 -7.16 2.50 7.26
N HIS A 206 -7.46 3.25 6.22
CA HIS A 206 -8.74 3.94 6.08
C HIS A 206 -9.80 3.17 5.25
N LEU A 207 -9.48 1.95 4.81
CA LEU A 207 -10.36 1.13 3.97
C LEU A 207 -10.93 -0.04 4.76
N PHE A 208 -12.24 -0.22 4.74
CA PHE A 208 -12.95 -1.24 5.49
C PHE A 208 -13.87 -2.06 4.58
N ASP A 209 -13.89 -3.38 4.79
CA ASP A 209 -14.86 -4.28 4.17
C ASP A 209 -16.05 -4.44 5.12
N MET A 210 -17.19 -3.90 4.71
CA MET A 210 -18.44 -3.95 5.47
C MET A 210 -19.39 -5.03 4.93
N LEU A 211 -18.81 -6.17 4.50
CA LEU A 211 -19.46 -7.35 3.91
C LEU A 211 -20.02 -7.11 2.51
N ASN A 212 -20.85 -6.11 2.32
CA ASN A 212 -21.51 -5.83 1.04
C ASN A 212 -20.86 -4.65 0.29
N GLU A 213 -20.07 -3.87 0.98
CA GLU A 213 -19.53 -2.60 0.48
C GLU A 213 -18.13 -2.35 1.03
N ILE A 214 -17.29 -1.77 0.22
CA ILE A 214 -16.00 -1.24 0.68
C ILE A 214 -16.17 0.23 0.99
N VAL A 215 -15.88 0.59 2.23
CA VAL A 215 -16.07 1.93 2.77
C VAL A 215 -14.71 2.56 3.08
N LYS A 216 -14.57 3.82 2.78
CA LYS A 216 -13.40 4.62 3.14
C LYS A 216 -13.76 5.55 4.29
N GLN A 217 -12.97 5.48 5.36
CA GLN A 217 -13.08 6.42 6.47
C GLN A 217 -12.40 7.73 6.15
N GLU A 218 -12.94 8.82 6.70
CA GLU A 218 -12.38 10.16 6.63
C GLU A 218 -12.74 10.96 7.90
N TYR A 219 -12.34 12.22 7.95
CA TYR A 219 -12.84 13.15 8.98
C TYR A 219 -14.35 13.34 8.84
N ASP A 220 -15.09 13.17 9.92
CA ASP A 220 -16.57 13.22 9.93
C ASP A 220 -17.16 14.54 10.47
N GLY A 221 -16.34 15.61 10.53
CA GLY A 221 -16.73 16.90 11.13
C GLY A 221 -16.47 16.99 12.62
N LYS A 222 -16.21 15.88 13.31
CA LYS A 222 -15.98 15.81 14.76
C LYS A 222 -14.74 15.03 15.13
N ASN A 223 -14.50 13.89 14.49
CA ASN A 223 -13.43 12.95 14.81
C ASN A 223 -12.45 12.89 13.66
N TYR A 224 -11.15 12.91 13.97
CA TYR A 224 -10.11 12.70 12.98
C TYR A 224 -10.12 11.28 12.43
N LEU A 225 -9.51 11.09 11.25
CA LEU A 225 -9.51 9.81 10.56
C LEU A 225 -9.00 8.66 11.43
N MET A 226 -7.91 8.87 12.17
CA MET A 226 -7.36 7.84 13.06
C MET A 226 -8.33 7.45 14.17
N GLU A 227 -9.06 8.40 14.73
CA GLU A 227 -10.10 8.14 15.74
C GLU A 227 -11.26 7.31 15.15
N GLN A 228 -11.62 7.55 13.87
CA GLN A 228 -12.63 6.73 13.18
C GLN A 228 -12.15 5.30 12.97
N VAL A 229 -10.90 5.12 12.56
CA VAL A 229 -10.26 3.81 12.42
C VAL A 229 -10.30 3.06 13.77
N GLN A 230 -9.85 3.69 14.86
CA GLN A 230 -9.89 3.09 16.21
C GLN A 230 -11.30 2.69 16.65
N LYS A 231 -12.29 3.55 16.41
CA LYS A 231 -13.69 3.25 16.75
C LYS A 231 -14.20 1.99 16.08
N LEU A 232 -13.87 1.80 14.79
CA LEU A 232 -14.27 0.60 14.05
C LEU A 232 -13.55 -0.64 14.56
N MET A 233 -12.26 -0.52 14.84
CA MET A 233 -11.46 -1.62 15.37
C MET A 233 -11.92 -2.07 16.75
N ASN A 234 -12.26 -1.13 17.64
CA ASN A 234 -12.83 -1.41 18.96
C ASN A 234 -14.20 -2.13 18.86
N LYS A 235 -14.87 -2.02 17.70
CA LYS A 235 -16.10 -2.77 17.40
C LYS A 235 -15.83 -4.12 16.71
N GLY A 236 -14.56 -4.50 16.53
CA GLY A 236 -14.16 -5.74 15.86
C GLY A 236 -14.15 -5.67 14.33
N THR A 237 -14.26 -4.48 13.74
CA THR A 237 -14.13 -4.28 12.31
C THR A 237 -12.73 -3.75 11.99
N TYR A 238 -11.96 -4.51 11.22
CA TYR A 238 -10.56 -4.18 10.93
C TYR A 238 -10.41 -3.61 9.51
N PRO A 239 -9.40 -2.73 9.29
CA PRO A 239 -9.06 -2.28 7.94
C PRO A 239 -8.73 -3.44 7.01
N ILE A 240 -8.85 -3.20 5.71
CA ILE A 240 -8.45 -4.16 4.70
C ILE A 240 -6.92 -4.22 4.63
N PHE A 241 -6.35 -5.39 4.95
CA PHE A 241 -4.91 -5.64 4.87
C PHE A 241 -4.60 -6.95 4.17
N VAL A 242 -3.52 -6.96 3.40
CA VAL A 242 -2.89 -8.17 2.86
C VAL A 242 -1.59 -8.41 3.64
N THR A 243 -1.70 -8.93 4.85
CA THR A 243 -0.60 -8.96 5.82
C THR A 243 0.22 -10.24 5.82
N ALA A 244 -0.35 -11.36 5.41
CA ALA A 244 0.28 -12.67 5.65
C ALA A 244 0.44 -13.50 4.37
N GLY A 245 1.48 -14.31 4.35
CA GLY A 245 1.68 -15.36 3.39
C GLY A 245 2.76 -15.11 2.33
N ASN A 246 3.07 -16.17 1.59
CA ASN A 246 3.89 -16.09 0.39
C ASN A 246 3.11 -15.39 -0.75
N GLY A 247 3.75 -15.18 -1.90
CA GLY A 247 3.12 -14.48 -3.01
C GLY A 247 1.81 -15.12 -3.51
N ASP A 248 1.63 -16.44 -3.39
CA ASP A 248 0.40 -17.12 -3.79
C ASP A 248 -0.70 -16.97 -2.74
N GLU A 249 -0.38 -17.03 -1.46
CA GLU A 249 -1.32 -16.78 -0.37
C GLU A 249 -1.81 -15.35 -0.35
N LYS A 250 -0.90 -14.37 -0.54
CA LYS A 250 -1.28 -12.95 -0.71
C LYS A 250 -2.20 -12.77 -1.92
N LEU A 251 -1.87 -13.39 -3.06
CA LEU A 251 -2.71 -13.33 -4.25
C LEU A 251 -4.08 -13.96 -4.03
N ASN A 252 -4.15 -15.04 -3.28
CA ASN A 252 -5.42 -15.68 -2.93
C ASN A 252 -6.27 -14.74 -2.06
N HIS A 253 -5.68 -14.11 -1.05
CA HIS A 253 -6.37 -13.10 -0.22
C HIS A 253 -6.86 -11.93 -1.07
N ILE A 254 -6.01 -11.38 -1.93
CA ILE A 254 -6.35 -10.29 -2.86
C ILE A 254 -7.57 -10.68 -3.72
N LYS A 255 -7.59 -11.89 -4.26
CA LYS A 255 -8.67 -12.35 -5.14
C LYS A 255 -10.01 -12.56 -4.43
N HIS A 256 -10.02 -12.79 -3.13
CA HIS A 256 -11.25 -12.95 -2.36
C HIS A 256 -11.88 -11.63 -1.89
N ASN A 257 -11.17 -10.52 -2.00
CA ASN A 257 -11.73 -9.19 -1.77
C ASN A 257 -11.90 -8.48 -3.12
N TYR A 258 -13.12 -8.10 -3.46
CA TYR A 258 -13.43 -7.58 -4.80
C TYR A 258 -12.76 -6.22 -5.11
N TYR A 259 -12.49 -5.38 -4.10
CA TYR A 259 -11.72 -4.15 -4.27
C TYR A 259 -10.25 -4.45 -4.57
N LEU A 260 -9.62 -5.30 -3.76
CA LEU A 260 -8.22 -5.69 -3.96
C LEU A 260 -8.04 -6.43 -5.28
N ALA A 261 -8.98 -7.29 -5.65
CA ALA A 261 -8.96 -7.99 -6.94
C ALA A 261 -9.00 -7.00 -8.11
N TYR A 262 -9.84 -5.96 -8.02
CA TYR A 262 -9.89 -4.91 -9.03
C TYR A 262 -8.59 -4.10 -9.09
N CYS A 263 -7.99 -3.74 -7.94
CA CYS A 263 -6.71 -3.06 -7.87
C CYS A 263 -5.60 -3.91 -8.53
N TYR A 264 -5.54 -5.20 -8.20
CA TYR A 264 -4.58 -6.13 -8.77
C TYR A 264 -4.77 -6.33 -10.29
N ASP A 265 -6.00 -6.52 -10.74
CA ASP A 265 -6.31 -6.63 -12.17
C ASP A 265 -5.99 -5.33 -12.92
N SER A 266 -6.14 -4.18 -12.28
CA SER A 266 -5.71 -2.90 -12.85
C SER A 266 -4.20 -2.85 -13.07
N LEU A 267 -3.39 -3.38 -12.13
CA LEU A 267 -1.94 -3.54 -12.29
C LEU A 267 -1.59 -4.53 -13.41
N CYS A 268 -2.31 -5.65 -13.49
CA CYS A 268 -2.14 -6.65 -14.56
C CYS A 268 -2.42 -6.12 -15.97
N ASN A 269 -3.10 -4.97 -16.09
CA ASN A 269 -3.54 -4.39 -17.37
C ASN A 269 -2.95 -3.00 -17.65
N ILE A 270 -1.88 -2.59 -16.95
CA ILE A 270 -1.18 -1.34 -17.29
C ILE A 270 -0.50 -1.43 -18.64
N SER A 271 -0.37 -0.27 -19.27
CA SER A 271 0.39 -0.09 -20.52
C SER A 271 1.48 0.96 -20.33
N GLY A 272 2.38 1.09 -21.31
CA GLY A 272 3.47 2.05 -21.25
C GLY A 272 4.67 1.55 -20.47
N SER A 273 5.03 2.19 -19.37
CA SER A 273 6.11 1.78 -18.48
C SER A 273 5.70 1.90 -17.02
N LEU A 274 6.31 1.09 -16.15
CA LEU A 274 6.13 1.16 -14.71
C LEU A 274 7.40 1.73 -14.08
N ILE A 275 7.25 2.74 -13.23
CA ILE A 275 8.30 3.22 -12.32
C ILE A 275 7.99 2.67 -10.95
N THR A 276 8.97 2.15 -10.23
CA THR A 276 8.78 1.74 -8.84
C THR A 276 9.61 2.61 -7.91
N TYR A 277 9.06 2.97 -6.77
CA TYR A 277 9.75 3.75 -5.75
C TYR A 277 9.58 3.12 -4.37
N GLY A 278 10.70 2.82 -3.72
CA GLY A 278 10.71 2.24 -2.39
C GLY A 278 10.07 0.86 -2.28
N PHE A 279 10.04 0.10 -3.38
CA PHE A 279 9.51 -1.25 -3.45
C PHE A 279 10.62 -2.22 -3.85
N ASN A 280 10.97 -3.15 -2.98
CA ASN A 280 12.17 -3.97 -3.12
C ASN A 280 11.93 -5.34 -3.79
N PHE A 281 10.69 -5.69 -4.17
CA PHE A 281 10.36 -7.01 -4.74
C PHE A 281 10.88 -8.18 -3.88
N GLY A 282 10.60 -8.13 -2.59
CA GLY A 282 10.99 -9.18 -1.65
C GLY A 282 10.39 -10.55 -1.99
N GLU A 283 10.86 -11.59 -1.32
CA GLU A 283 10.42 -12.98 -1.53
C GLU A 283 8.90 -13.16 -1.41
N TYR A 284 8.26 -12.37 -0.55
CA TYR A 284 6.80 -12.43 -0.31
C TYR A 284 5.98 -11.58 -1.30
N ASP A 285 6.62 -10.93 -2.28
CA ASP A 285 5.98 -10.03 -3.23
C ASP A 285 5.94 -10.56 -4.67
N GLU A 286 6.14 -11.87 -4.85
CA GLU A 286 6.11 -12.52 -6.18
C GLU A 286 4.80 -12.30 -6.93
N HIS A 287 3.67 -12.09 -6.23
CA HIS A 287 2.39 -11.77 -6.85
C HIS A 287 2.45 -10.45 -7.63
N ILE A 288 3.25 -9.48 -7.19
CA ILE A 288 3.47 -8.21 -7.92
C ILE A 288 4.28 -8.46 -9.19
N ILE A 289 5.33 -9.29 -9.13
CA ILE A 289 6.08 -9.68 -10.34
C ILE A 289 5.16 -10.42 -11.32
N LYS A 290 4.27 -11.31 -10.83
CA LYS A 290 3.26 -11.99 -11.65
C LYS A 290 2.32 -10.99 -12.35
N ALA A 291 1.88 -9.94 -11.64
CA ALA A 291 1.03 -8.89 -12.22
C ALA A 291 1.76 -8.10 -13.31
N ILE A 292 3.01 -7.68 -13.06
CA ILE A 292 3.87 -6.99 -14.02
C ILE A 292 4.08 -7.87 -15.26
N ASN A 293 4.37 -9.15 -15.07
CA ASN A 293 4.56 -10.09 -16.16
C ASN A 293 3.28 -10.35 -16.96
N LYS A 294 2.12 -10.29 -16.33
CA LYS A 294 0.83 -10.35 -17.01
C LYS A 294 0.59 -9.10 -17.86
N ALA A 295 0.94 -7.93 -17.36
CA ALA A 295 0.88 -6.67 -18.10
C ALA A 295 1.88 -6.64 -19.27
N ALA A 296 3.08 -7.19 -19.08
CA ALA A 296 4.10 -7.31 -20.12
C ALA A 296 3.73 -8.29 -21.26
N GLY A 297 2.96 -9.30 -20.95
CA GLY A 297 2.30 -10.34 -21.74
C GLY A 297 2.85 -10.73 -23.11
N GLN A 298 2.47 -11.90 -23.58
CA GLN A 298 2.80 -12.38 -24.94
C GLN A 298 1.83 -11.91 -26.03
N ASP A 299 0.78 -11.21 -25.63
CA ASP A 299 -0.28 -10.76 -26.52
C ASP A 299 0.12 -9.43 -27.18
N ILE A 300 -0.05 -9.33 -28.50
CA ILE A 300 0.24 -8.14 -29.34
C ILE A 300 -0.47 -6.89 -28.80
N THR A 301 -1.53 -7.05 -28.04
CA THR A 301 -2.34 -5.98 -27.44
C THR A 301 -1.82 -5.49 -26.09
N LYS A 302 -0.97 -6.24 -25.38
CA LYS A 302 -0.46 -5.89 -24.06
C LYS A 302 0.90 -5.22 -24.14
N LYS A 303 1.07 -4.11 -23.41
CA LYS A 303 2.02 -3.09 -23.81
C LYS A 303 2.76 -2.46 -22.64
N LEU A 304 3.04 -3.25 -21.56
CA LEU A 304 4.05 -2.82 -20.61
C LEU A 304 5.44 -3.12 -21.21
N TRP A 305 6.16 -2.07 -21.58
CA TRP A 305 7.45 -2.21 -22.28
C TRP A 305 8.63 -2.40 -21.36
N SER A 306 8.58 -1.73 -20.22
CA SER A 306 9.70 -1.71 -19.29
C SER A 306 9.24 -1.39 -17.86
N VAL A 307 10.03 -1.84 -16.91
CA VAL A 307 9.97 -1.42 -15.52
C VAL A 307 11.26 -0.66 -15.17
N TYR A 308 11.12 0.48 -14.51
CA TYR A 308 12.20 1.28 -13.95
C TYR A 308 12.17 1.15 -12.45
N ILE A 309 13.14 0.47 -11.88
CA ILE A 309 13.17 0.14 -10.45
C ILE A 309 14.08 1.11 -9.72
N GLY A 310 13.52 1.88 -8.79
CA GLY A 310 14.28 2.77 -7.93
C GLY A 310 15.00 1.98 -6.84
N VAL A 311 16.32 2.06 -6.81
CA VAL A 311 17.19 1.45 -5.81
C VAL A 311 17.79 2.54 -4.92
N TYR A 312 17.87 2.29 -3.61
CA TYR A 312 18.40 3.23 -2.63
C TYR A 312 19.85 2.94 -2.27
N SER A 313 20.22 1.68 -2.26
CA SER A 313 21.54 1.17 -1.85
C SER A 313 22.14 0.25 -2.90
N GLU A 314 23.45 -0.04 -2.75
CA GLU A 314 24.13 -1.01 -3.59
C GLU A 314 23.61 -2.44 -3.35
N ASP A 315 23.12 -2.73 -2.13
CA ASP A 315 22.53 -4.03 -1.82
C ASP A 315 21.14 -4.18 -2.48
N ASP A 316 20.33 -3.12 -2.52
CA ASP A 316 19.09 -3.13 -3.31
C ASP A 316 19.39 -3.38 -4.79
N LYS A 317 20.42 -2.72 -5.33
CA LYS A 317 20.84 -2.91 -6.72
C LYS A 317 21.20 -4.36 -7.00
N LYS A 318 22.07 -4.98 -6.17
CA LYS A 318 22.45 -6.39 -6.30
C LYS A 318 21.24 -7.31 -6.21
N HIS A 319 20.31 -7.02 -5.30
CA HIS A 319 19.08 -7.78 -5.17
C HIS A 319 18.27 -7.72 -6.47
N ILE A 320 18.01 -6.54 -7.01
CA ILE A 320 17.26 -6.38 -8.26
C ILE A 320 17.97 -7.06 -9.43
N GLU A 321 19.28 -6.95 -9.54
CA GLU A 321 20.07 -7.65 -10.56
C GLU A 321 19.93 -9.19 -10.45
N SER A 322 19.82 -9.72 -9.22
CA SER A 322 19.63 -11.16 -8.99
C SER A 322 18.25 -11.69 -9.42
N ILE A 323 17.25 -10.84 -9.43
CA ILE A 323 15.86 -11.20 -9.79
C ILE A 323 15.43 -10.69 -11.17
N GLU A 324 16.30 -9.98 -11.89
CA GLU A 324 15.98 -9.40 -13.21
C GLU A 324 15.37 -10.42 -14.16
N SER A 325 15.88 -11.64 -14.15
CA SER A 325 15.39 -12.73 -15.02
C SER A 325 13.95 -13.16 -14.75
N LYS A 326 13.36 -12.79 -13.60
CA LYS A 326 11.96 -13.06 -13.28
C LYS A 326 10.99 -12.15 -14.07
N PHE A 327 11.46 -11.04 -14.64
CA PHE A 327 10.63 -10.10 -15.38
C PHE A 327 10.56 -10.43 -16.88
N LYS A 328 9.35 -10.37 -17.46
CA LYS A 328 9.12 -10.57 -18.88
C LYS A 328 9.22 -9.29 -19.72
N CYS A 329 9.43 -8.15 -19.08
CA CYS A 329 9.69 -6.87 -19.72
C CYS A 329 11.10 -6.39 -19.42
N LYS A 330 11.55 -5.35 -20.11
CA LYS A 330 12.86 -4.77 -19.90
C LYS A 330 12.95 -4.12 -18.51
N VAL A 331 13.99 -4.47 -17.77
CA VAL A 331 14.30 -3.88 -16.47
C VAL A 331 15.37 -2.80 -16.62
N HIS A 332 15.13 -1.66 -15.98
CA HIS A 332 16.09 -0.59 -15.79
C HIS A 332 16.16 -0.23 -14.31
N ILE A 333 17.31 0.20 -13.84
CA ILE A 333 17.48 0.69 -12.47
C ILE A 333 17.82 2.18 -12.47
N PHE A 334 17.33 2.87 -11.44
CA PHE A 334 17.68 4.28 -11.21
C PHE A 334 17.92 4.55 -9.73
N ASP A 335 18.74 5.57 -9.42
CA ASP A 335 18.96 6.03 -8.06
C ASP A 335 17.71 6.72 -7.53
N SER A 336 17.00 6.07 -6.60
CA SER A 336 15.76 6.59 -6.03
C SER A 336 15.95 7.91 -5.26
N LYS A 337 17.15 8.20 -4.76
CA LYS A 337 17.48 9.45 -4.06
C LYS A 337 17.34 10.67 -4.98
N THR A 338 17.49 10.47 -6.29
CA THR A 338 17.37 11.55 -7.28
C THR A 338 15.93 11.96 -7.56
N ALA A 339 14.94 11.20 -7.09
CA ALA A 339 13.51 11.51 -7.30
C ALA A 339 13.00 12.66 -6.41
N LYS A 340 13.69 12.97 -5.29
CA LYS A 340 13.42 14.12 -4.38
C LYS A 340 11.94 14.31 -4.03
N ILE A 341 11.25 13.22 -3.65
CA ILE A 341 9.79 13.22 -3.46
C ILE A 341 9.35 14.18 -2.34
N TRP A 342 10.14 14.28 -1.28
CA TRP A 342 9.80 15.07 -0.08
C TRP A 342 10.61 16.36 0.07
N ASP A 343 11.50 16.63 -0.87
CA ASP A 343 12.39 17.79 -0.83
C ASP A 343 12.05 18.73 -1.97
N ASN A 344 11.47 19.89 -1.65
CA ASN A 344 11.45 21.01 -2.58
C ASN A 344 12.86 21.58 -2.68
N ILE A 345 13.32 21.77 -3.91
CA ILE A 345 14.56 22.50 -4.23
C ILE A 345 14.38 23.98 -3.95
#